data_5c1ff8e39419da4df7671f28bb8de589
#
_entry.id   5c1ff8e39419da4df7671f28bb8de589
#
_cell.length_a   1.000
_cell.length_b   1.000
_cell.length_c   1.000
_cell.angle_alpha   90.00
_cell.angle_beta   90.00
_cell.angle_gamma   90.00
#
_symmetry.space_group_name_H-M   'P 1'
#
loop_
_entity.id
_entity.type
_entity.pdbx_description
1 polymer ?
#
loop_
_entity_poly.entity_id
_entity_poly.type
_entity_poly.pdbx_seq_one_letter_code
_entity_poly.pdbx_strand_id
1 'polypeptide(L)'
;MFFMSKISERIYSVGVNDSIKELFEGLWPLPFGVSYNSYIVADEKIALIDTVEQGFEDEFLENVREAIADRPVDYLVVNHMEPDHSSLVAYMLETYPEIKIIANAKTLPMLKGYYNVPEDKVMVVKDGDSVSLGSCSLSFYMIPMVHWPETMVTWLAEESTVFSADAFGTFGVVPENIVDTEDTFEQYKDEMIRYYSNIVGKYGTPVQSALKKLSGLDVKRICSTHGPVWEKNVSEVIALYDRLSRYETERGVCIVYGSMYGNTAAAADALAMELESLGISYAIHDLAGNNEEGLGLSGALRDVFKYDTVVVGSPTYNNGIFPPVETFMKALQARLIKGKRLNFKDMISEIHSPEEAQEVA
;
A
#
# COMPACT_ATOMS: atom_id res chain seq x y z
N MET A 1 -3.03 20.62 5.94
CA MET A 1 -1.92 21.40 5.37
C MET A 1 -0.66 20.62 5.73
N PHE A 2 -0.02 20.04 4.75
CA PHE A 2 1.26 19.37 4.90
C PHE A 2 2.33 20.38 4.48
N PHE A 3 3.36 20.57 5.28
CA PHE A 3 4.43 21.50 4.94
C PHE A 3 5.61 20.70 4.37
N MET A 4 6.35 21.33 3.44
CA MET A 4 7.62 20.81 2.99
C MET A 4 8.48 20.45 4.22
N SER A 5 9.02 19.22 4.24
CA SER A 5 9.84 18.72 5.34
C SER A 5 11.21 18.30 4.85
N LYS A 6 12.27 18.81 5.48
CA LYS A 6 13.64 18.41 5.16
C LYS A 6 13.96 17.07 5.83
N ILE A 7 14.21 16.03 5.02
CA ILE A 7 14.56 14.68 5.50
C ILE A 7 16.05 14.54 5.74
N SER A 8 16.87 15.07 4.82
CA SER A 8 18.33 15.00 4.90
C SER A 8 19.00 16.23 4.29
N GLU A 9 20.31 16.19 4.06
CA GLU A 9 21.01 17.31 3.42
C GLU A 9 20.45 17.60 2.02
N ARG A 10 20.06 16.56 1.26
CA ARG A 10 19.60 16.65 -0.13
C ARG A 10 18.15 16.30 -0.34
N ILE A 11 17.52 15.59 0.59
CA ILE A 11 16.17 15.05 0.40
C ILE A 11 15.15 15.91 1.14
N TYR A 12 14.09 16.29 0.43
CA TYR A 12 12.93 16.99 0.97
C TYR A 12 11.66 16.22 0.61
N SER A 13 10.75 16.11 1.57
CA SER A 13 9.37 15.67 1.31
C SER A 13 8.57 16.88 0.86
N VAL A 14 7.85 16.73 -0.26
CA VAL A 14 7.02 17.78 -0.86
C VAL A 14 5.60 17.28 -1.15
N GLY A 15 5.24 16.12 -0.62
CA GLY A 15 3.93 15.49 -0.79
C GLY A 15 2.80 16.25 -0.12
N VAL A 16 1.63 15.61 -0.05
CA VAL A 16 0.41 16.16 0.56
C VAL A 16 -0.33 15.10 1.38
N ASN A 17 -1.16 15.53 2.32
CA ASN A 17 -2.07 14.66 3.08
C ASN A 17 -3.51 14.87 2.61
N ASP A 18 -4.22 13.79 2.31
CA ASP A 18 -5.66 13.78 2.08
C ASP A 18 -6.37 13.15 3.29
N SER A 19 -6.87 14.00 4.18
CA SER A 19 -7.60 13.59 5.38
C SER A 19 -9.11 13.48 5.18
N ILE A 20 -9.61 13.81 3.99
CA ILE A 20 -11.05 13.88 3.71
C ILE A 20 -11.51 12.83 2.69
N LYS A 21 -10.58 12.19 1.96
CA LYS A 21 -10.92 11.12 1.02
C LYS A 21 -11.44 9.91 1.79
N GLU A 22 -12.63 9.45 1.42
CA GLU A 22 -13.30 8.34 2.10
C GLU A 22 -12.82 6.97 1.63
N LEU A 23 -12.46 6.86 0.33
CA LEU A 23 -12.11 5.58 -0.31
C LEU A 23 -10.85 5.70 -1.18
N PHE A 24 -9.86 4.86 -0.93
CA PHE A 24 -8.72 4.64 -1.83
C PHE A 24 -9.14 3.75 -3.00
N GLU A 25 -8.73 4.08 -4.24
CA GLU A 25 -9.17 3.41 -5.48
C GLU A 25 -10.70 3.28 -5.64
N GLY A 26 -11.49 4.09 -4.88
CA GLY A 26 -12.95 3.97 -4.83
C GLY A 26 -13.47 2.70 -4.13
N LEU A 27 -12.61 1.95 -3.44
CA LEU A 27 -12.90 0.64 -2.84
C LEU A 27 -12.56 0.54 -1.35
N TRP A 28 -11.41 1.07 -0.93
CA TRP A 28 -10.83 0.79 0.37
C TRP A 28 -11.05 1.95 1.33
N PRO A 29 -11.77 1.77 2.44
CA PRO A 29 -12.03 2.83 3.41
C PRO A 29 -10.76 3.46 3.97
N LEU A 30 -10.77 4.78 4.12
CA LEU A 30 -9.66 5.59 4.63
C LEU A 30 -10.05 6.34 5.92
N PRO A 31 -10.35 5.66 7.04
CA PRO A 31 -10.75 6.34 8.27
C PRO A 31 -9.67 7.26 8.84
N PHE A 32 -8.41 7.03 8.48
CA PHE A 32 -7.25 7.85 8.87
C PHE A 32 -6.66 8.64 7.72
N GLY A 33 -7.40 8.78 6.59
CA GLY A 33 -6.92 9.43 5.37
C GLY A 33 -5.79 8.67 4.68
N VAL A 34 -5.04 9.38 3.86
CA VAL A 34 -3.86 8.88 3.12
C VAL A 34 -2.88 10.01 2.85
N SER A 35 -1.59 9.72 2.81
CA SER A 35 -0.58 10.65 2.29
C SER A 35 -0.23 10.28 0.86
N TYR A 36 -0.01 11.29 0.01
CA TYR A 36 0.60 11.16 -1.30
C TYR A 36 1.99 11.78 -1.24
N ASN A 37 3.00 10.94 -1.10
CA ASN A 37 4.36 11.40 -0.90
C ASN A 37 5.06 11.61 -2.24
N SER A 38 5.73 12.72 -2.36
CA SER A 38 6.66 13.06 -3.42
C SER A 38 7.91 13.65 -2.81
N TYR A 39 9.04 13.52 -3.48
CA TYR A 39 10.32 13.89 -2.90
C TYR A 39 11.16 14.70 -3.87
N ILE A 40 11.91 15.65 -3.34
CA ILE A 40 12.98 16.35 -4.06
C ILE A 40 14.32 15.76 -3.66
N VAL A 41 15.19 15.50 -4.65
CA VAL A 41 16.62 15.30 -4.44
C VAL A 41 17.33 16.52 -5.03
N ALA A 42 17.92 17.34 -4.16
CA ALA A 42 18.56 18.61 -4.52
C ALA A 42 20.08 18.48 -4.54
N ASP A 43 20.67 18.73 -5.70
CA ASP A 43 22.13 18.81 -5.90
C ASP A 43 22.42 19.95 -6.90
N GLU A 44 23.42 19.83 -7.78
CA GLU A 44 23.62 20.75 -8.91
C GLU A 44 22.38 20.78 -9.79
N LYS A 45 21.79 19.61 -10.04
CA LYS A 45 20.47 19.42 -10.66
C LYS A 45 19.43 19.00 -9.63
N ILE A 46 18.18 19.36 -9.89
CA ILE A 46 17.03 19.01 -9.08
C ILE A 46 16.26 17.85 -9.72
N ALA A 47 16.06 16.78 -8.98
CA ALA A 47 15.14 15.70 -9.34
C ALA A 47 13.93 15.69 -8.41
N LEU A 48 12.73 15.71 -9.02
CA LEU A 48 11.45 15.43 -8.37
C LEU A 48 11.14 13.94 -8.55
N ILE A 49 10.77 13.25 -7.49
CA ILE A 49 10.46 11.81 -7.50
C ILE A 49 8.96 11.63 -7.31
N ASP A 50 8.28 11.15 -8.35
CA ASP A 50 6.82 11.01 -8.46
C ASP A 50 6.08 12.35 -8.25
N THR A 51 4.77 12.37 -8.39
CA THR A 51 3.90 13.51 -8.10
C THR A 51 2.85 13.11 -7.06
N VAL A 52 1.74 13.82 -6.99
CA VAL A 52 0.63 13.55 -6.07
C VAL A 52 -0.69 13.46 -6.83
N GLU A 53 -1.77 13.10 -6.14
CA GLU A 53 -3.13 13.04 -6.68
C GLU A 53 -3.60 14.39 -7.21
N GLN A 54 -4.44 14.36 -8.23
CA GLN A 54 -5.13 15.53 -8.77
C GLN A 54 -5.98 16.23 -7.70
N GLY A 55 -6.01 17.56 -7.76
CA GLY A 55 -6.72 18.41 -6.81
C GLY A 55 -5.82 19.02 -5.74
N PHE A 56 -4.53 18.65 -5.72
CA PHE A 56 -3.53 19.20 -4.82
C PHE A 56 -2.45 20.04 -5.53
N GLU A 57 -2.72 20.50 -6.76
CA GLU A 57 -1.76 21.18 -7.63
C GLU A 57 -1.07 22.37 -6.94
N ASP A 58 -1.86 23.24 -6.31
CA ASP A 58 -1.36 24.48 -5.70
C ASP A 58 -0.51 24.18 -4.46
N GLU A 59 -1.00 23.32 -3.55
CA GLU A 59 -0.26 22.91 -2.34
C GLU A 59 1.04 22.18 -2.70
N PHE A 60 0.97 21.26 -3.65
CA PHE A 60 2.13 20.51 -4.13
C PHE A 60 3.19 21.42 -4.74
N LEU A 61 2.77 22.34 -5.62
CA LEU A 61 3.71 23.28 -6.26
C LEU A 61 4.33 24.25 -5.26
N GLU A 62 3.59 24.69 -4.23
CA GLU A 62 4.12 25.52 -3.14
C GLU A 62 5.21 24.76 -2.37
N ASN A 63 4.96 23.51 -1.98
CA ASN A 63 5.93 22.64 -1.31
C ASN A 63 7.20 22.44 -2.16
N VAL A 64 7.03 22.18 -3.47
CA VAL A 64 8.16 22.03 -4.40
C VAL A 64 8.99 23.30 -4.46
N ARG A 65 8.37 24.49 -4.67
CA ARG A 65 9.07 25.77 -4.76
C ARG A 65 9.81 26.13 -3.47
N GLU A 66 9.20 25.89 -2.33
CA GLU A 66 9.84 26.10 -1.03
C GLU A 66 11.10 25.22 -0.88
N ALA A 67 11.01 23.93 -1.24
CA ALA A 67 12.13 22.99 -1.13
C ALA A 67 13.33 23.37 -2.00
N ILE A 68 13.09 23.95 -3.18
CA ILE A 68 14.16 24.26 -4.15
C ILE A 68 14.51 25.75 -4.24
N ALA A 69 13.91 26.60 -3.41
CA ALA A 69 14.12 28.05 -3.44
C ALA A 69 13.98 28.63 -4.87
N ASP A 70 12.87 28.27 -5.54
CA ASP A 70 12.53 28.67 -6.92
C ASP A 70 13.57 28.27 -8.01
N ARG A 71 14.48 27.35 -7.73
CA ARG A 71 15.34 26.76 -8.77
C ARG A 71 14.47 25.96 -9.76
N PRO A 72 14.92 25.77 -11.02
CA PRO A 72 14.21 24.90 -11.96
C PRO A 72 14.31 23.44 -11.52
N VAL A 73 13.25 22.64 -11.80
CA VAL A 73 13.30 21.19 -11.70
C VAL A 73 13.87 20.62 -13.00
N ASP A 74 15.00 19.93 -12.94
CA ASP A 74 15.68 19.37 -14.12
C ASP A 74 15.05 18.04 -14.55
N TYR A 75 14.68 17.21 -13.57
CA TYR A 75 14.14 15.87 -13.80
C TYR A 75 12.88 15.62 -12.99
N LEU A 76 11.91 14.93 -13.61
CA LEU A 76 10.80 14.25 -12.93
C LEU A 76 10.99 12.75 -13.13
N VAL A 77 11.26 12.03 -12.07
CA VAL A 77 11.32 10.57 -12.08
C VAL A 77 9.92 10.02 -11.84
N VAL A 78 9.43 9.16 -12.74
CA VAL A 78 8.15 8.47 -12.59
C VAL A 78 8.45 7.01 -12.26
N ASN A 79 8.40 6.67 -10.97
CA ASN A 79 8.58 5.31 -10.48
C ASN A 79 7.35 4.45 -10.75
N HIS A 80 6.14 5.07 -10.66
CA HIS A 80 4.86 4.39 -10.76
C HIS A 80 3.83 5.28 -11.48
N MET A 81 2.94 4.65 -12.27
CA MET A 81 1.99 5.34 -13.15
C MET A 81 0.56 5.39 -12.60
N GLU A 82 0.31 4.90 -11.40
CA GLU A 82 -0.99 5.08 -10.79
C GLU A 82 -1.32 6.57 -10.65
N PRO A 83 -2.56 7.00 -10.94
CA PRO A 83 -2.89 8.42 -11.02
C PRO A 83 -2.59 9.23 -9.76
N ASP A 84 -2.66 8.63 -8.59
CA ASP A 84 -2.34 9.30 -7.31
C ASP A 84 -0.84 9.65 -7.13
N HIS A 85 0.02 9.15 -8.04
CA HIS A 85 1.46 9.48 -8.11
C HIS A 85 1.86 10.11 -9.45
N SER A 86 0.98 10.09 -10.44
CA SER A 86 1.33 10.52 -11.80
C SER A 86 0.41 11.58 -12.40
N SER A 87 -0.74 11.89 -11.79
CA SER A 87 -1.72 12.79 -12.40
C SER A 87 -1.20 14.21 -12.63
N LEU A 88 -0.21 14.66 -11.85
CA LEU A 88 0.36 16.00 -12.03
C LEU A 88 1.57 16.04 -12.99
N VAL A 89 1.89 14.96 -13.69
CA VAL A 89 3.01 14.93 -14.67
C VAL A 89 2.83 15.99 -15.75
N ALA A 90 1.64 16.13 -16.34
CA ALA A 90 1.37 17.15 -17.36
C ALA A 90 1.47 18.57 -16.77
N TYR A 91 0.95 18.79 -15.57
CA TYR A 91 1.03 20.06 -14.86
C TYR A 91 2.49 20.46 -14.57
N MET A 92 3.35 19.51 -14.20
CA MET A 92 4.77 19.77 -13.99
C MET A 92 5.51 20.11 -15.29
N LEU A 93 5.14 19.47 -16.42
CA LEU A 93 5.66 19.84 -17.75
C LEU A 93 5.28 21.25 -18.19
N GLU A 94 4.06 21.68 -17.87
CA GLU A 94 3.60 23.05 -18.16
C GLU A 94 4.31 24.07 -17.26
N THR A 95 4.52 23.74 -15.97
CA THR A 95 5.14 24.61 -14.98
C THR A 95 6.66 24.74 -15.22
N TYR A 96 7.32 23.63 -15.59
CA TYR A 96 8.77 23.56 -15.85
C TYR A 96 9.02 23.03 -17.27
N PRO A 97 8.91 23.87 -18.33
CA PRO A 97 8.95 23.39 -19.71
C PRO A 97 10.26 22.70 -20.13
N GLU A 98 11.36 22.92 -19.40
CA GLU A 98 12.66 22.29 -19.69
C GLU A 98 12.87 20.96 -18.93
N ILE A 99 11.92 20.57 -18.07
CA ILE A 99 12.00 19.32 -17.31
C ILE A 99 12.13 18.11 -18.24
N LYS A 100 12.93 17.12 -17.86
CA LYS A 100 12.99 15.81 -18.51
C LYS A 100 12.36 14.76 -17.59
N ILE A 101 11.46 13.96 -18.14
CA ILE A 101 10.86 12.85 -17.43
C ILE A 101 11.80 11.64 -17.52
N ILE A 102 12.18 11.07 -16.38
CA ILE A 102 12.91 9.80 -16.30
C ILE A 102 11.91 8.70 -16.04
N ALA A 103 11.83 7.73 -16.94
CA ALA A 103 10.87 6.63 -16.85
C ALA A 103 11.41 5.39 -17.57
N ASN A 104 10.82 4.23 -17.34
CA ASN A 104 11.21 3.03 -18.08
C ASN A 104 10.38 2.82 -19.36
N ALA A 105 10.77 1.83 -20.15
CA ALA A 105 10.15 1.57 -21.46
C ALA A 105 8.65 1.18 -21.38
N LYS A 106 8.17 0.65 -20.24
CA LYS A 106 6.75 0.32 -20.04
C LYS A 106 5.93 1.55 -19.63
N THR A 107 6.55 2.48 -18.91
CA THR A 107 5.95 3.75 -18.49
C THR A 107 5.71 4.68 -19.70
N LEU A 108 6.61 4.66 -20.69
CA LEU A 108 6.54 5.57 -21.84
C LEU A 108 5.16 5.57 -22.60
N PRO A 109 4.59 4.41 -23.00
CA PRO A 109 3.28 4.39 -23.63
C PRO A 109 2.14 4.85 -22.71
N MET A 110 2.28 4.67 -21.38
CA MET A 110 1.30 5.13 -20.40
C MET A 110 1.35 6.65 -20.25
N LEU A 111 2.52 7.26 -20.13
CA LEU A 111 2.70 8.72 -20.14
C LEU A 111 2.10 9.37 -21.39
N LYS A 112 2.30 8.74 -22.56
CA LYS A 112 1.72 9.20 -23.80
C LYS A 112 0.19 9.04 -23.83
N GLY A 113 -0.33 7.90 -23.34
CA GLY A 113 -1.76 7.60 -23.37
C GLY A 113 -2.58 8.39 -22.36
N TYR A 114 -2.08 8.55 -21.13
CA TYR A 114 -2.81 9.25 -20.06
C TYR A 114 -2.62 10.77 -20.12
N TYR A 115 -1.40 11.24 -20.38
CA TYR A 115 -1.03 12.64 -20.18
C TYR A 115 -0.54 13.36 -21.44
N ASN A 116 -0.57 12.71 -22.63
CA ASN A 116 -0.07 13.23 -23.89
C ASN A 116 1.38 13.75 -23.83
N VAL A 117 2.22 13.14 -22.99
CA VAL A 117 3.62 13.53 -22.84
C VAL A 117 4.37 13.32 -24.14
N PRO A 118 5.08 14.35 -24.69
CA PRO A 118 5.93 14.21 -25.85
C PRO A 118 7.09 13.25 -25.60
N GLU A 119 7.37 12.36 -26.57
CA GLU A 119 8.41 11.33 -26.41
C GLU A 119 9.81 11.91 -26.23
N ASP A 120 10.10 13.06 -26.86
CA ASP A 120 11.37 13.78 -26.73
C ASP A 120 11.59 14.40 -25.33
N LYS A 121 10.54 14.50 -24.49
CA LYS A 121 10.64 14.89 -23.08
C LYS A 121 11.04 13.72 -22.17
N VAL A 122 10.95 12.46 -22.66
CA VAL A 122 11.16 11.27 -21.82
C VAL A 122 12.56 10.68 -22.05
N MET A 123 13.32 10.57 -20.98
CA MET A 123 14.55 9.80 -20.89
C MET A 123 14.22 8.39 -20.43
N VAL A 124 14.32 7.42 -21.34
CA VAL A 124 14.03 6.00 -21.01
C VAL A 124 15.23 5.35 -20.38
N VAL A 125 15.04 4.86 -19.15
CA VAL A 125 16.07 4.14 -18.37
C VAL A 125 15.77 2.64 -18.30
N LYS A 126 16.82 1.87 -18.04
CA LYS A 126 16.80 0.40 -17.85
C LYS A 126 17.25 0.04 -16.45
N ASP A 127 17.08 -1.23 -16.11
CA ASP A 127 17.52 -1.80 -14.84
C ASP A 127 19.03 -1.60 -14.64
N GLY A 128 19.42 -0.91 -13.58
CA GLY A 128 20.79 -0.57 -13.26
C GLY A 128 21.36 0.69 -13.92
N ASP A 129 20.59 1.38 -14.78
CA ASP A 129 21.02 2.68 -15.32
C ASP A 129 21.09 3.73 -14.19
N SER A 130 21.90 4.77 -14.39
CA SER A 130 21.98 5.89 -13.46
C SER A 130 22.04 7.24 -14.16
N VAL A 131 21.60 8.29 -13.47
CA VAL A 131 21.61 9.67 -13.89
C VAL A 131 22.27 10.52 -12.82
N SER A 132 23.32 11.27 -13.21
CA SER A 132 24.03 12.19 -12.30
C SER A 132 23.24 13.48 -12.08
N LEU A 133 23.16 13.90 -10.81
CA LEU A 133 22.64 15.20 -10.40
C LEU A 133 23.76 16.21 -10.09
N GLY A 134 25.02 15.79 -10.15
CA GLY A 134 26.20 16.57 -9.80
C GLY A 134 27.12 15.75 -8.91
N SER A 135 27.09 15.99 -7.60
CA SER A 135 27.86 15.22 -6.61
C SER A 135 27.21 13.89 -6.21
N CYS A 136 25.94 13.66 -6.56
CA CYS A 136 25.23 12.40 -6.35
C CYS A 136 24.59 11.88 -7.64
N SER A 137 24.11 10.62 -7.61
CA SER A 137 23.49 9.96 -8.76
C SER A 137 22.27 9.14 -8.35
N LEU A 138 21.23 9.18 -9.18
CA LEU A 138 20.05 8.32 -9.06
C LEU A 138 20.25 7.06 -9.91
N SER A 139 20.10 5.90 -9.31
CA SER A 139 20.12 4.59 -10.00
C SER A 139 18.73 3.96 -9.97
N PHE A 140 18.36 3.25 -11.04
CA PHE A 140 17.00 2.76 -11.25
C PHE A 140 16.95 1.24 -11.26
N TYR A 141 16.02 0.64 -10.50
CA TYR A 141 15.83 -0.81 -10.46
C TYR A 141 14.37 -1.16 -10.76
N MET A 142 14.16 -2.00 -11.76
CA MET A 142 12.82 -2.43 -12.15
C MET A 142 12.29 -3.49 -11.19
N ILE A 143 11.11 -3.24 -10.61
CA ILE A 143 10.39 -4.15 -9.70
C ILE A 143 8.96 -4.42 -10.24
N PRO A 144 8.84 -5.02 -11.43
CA PRO A 144 7.57 -5.17 -12.11
C PRO A 144 6.56 -5.95 -11.25
N MET A 145 5.31 -5.54 -11.30
CA MET A 145 4.19 -6.10 -10.53
C MET A 145 4.28 -5.87 -9.01
N VAL A 146 4.99 -4.82 -8.58
CA VAL A 146 4.94 -4.32 -7.21
C VAL A 146 4.41 -2.86 -7.22
N HIS A 147 3.10 -2.56 -7.51
CA HIS A 147 2.14 -3.63 -7.85
C HIS A 147 1.74 -3.61 -9.34
N TRP A 148 2.20 -2.66 -10.17
CA TRP A 148 1.94 -2.55 -11.60
C TRP A 148 3.14 -3.02 -12.44
N PRO A 149 2.94 -3.32 -13.75
CA PRO A 149 3.98 -3.94 -14.58
C PRO A 149 5.18 -3.03 -14.89
N GLU A 150 5.01 -1.72 -14.77
CA GLU A 150 6.05 -0.71 -15.06
C GLU A 150 6.81 -0.26 -13.81
N THR A 151 6.37 -0.63 -12.60
CA THR A 151 6.94 -0.10 -11.36
C THR A 151 8.45 -0.28 -11.28
N MET A 152 9.15 0.78 -10.90
CA MET A 152 10.57 0.80 -10.59
C MET A 152 10.82 1.51 -9.25
N VAL A 153 12.01 1.36 -8.72
CA VAL A 153 12.51 2.12 -7.57
C VAL A 153 13.71 2.95 -7.98
N THR A 154 13.88 4.07 -7.31
CA THR A 154 15.03 4.96 -7.46
C THR A 154 15.93 4.84 -6.24
N TRP A 155 17.22 4.64 -6.45
CA TRP A 155 18.24 4.49 -5.41
C TRP A 155 19.21 5.67 -5.41
N LEU A 156 19.40 6.30 -4.26
CA LEU A 156 20.39 7.34 -3.99
C LEU A 156 21.46 6.75 -3.06
N ALA A 157 22.57 6.32 -3.64
CA ALA A 157 23.63 5.60 -2.92
C ALA A 157 24.33 6.46 -1.87
N GLU A 158 24.55 7.73 -2.18
CA GLU A 158 25.25 8.69 -1.33
C GLU A 158 24.54 8.94 0.01
N GLU A 159 23.22 8.67 0.06
CA GLU A 159 22.43 8.78 1.28
C GLU A 159 21.77 7.46 1.71
N SER A 160 22.14 6.33 1.11
CA SER A 160 21.59 5.01 1.42
C SER A 160 20.06 4.99 1.41
N THR A 161 19.45 5.71 0.46
CA THR A 161 17.99 5.94 0.39
C THR A 161 17.39 5.30 -0.84
N VAL A 162 16.29 4.57 -0.66
CA VAL A 162 15.44 4.06 -1.74
C VAL A 162 14.10 4.80 -1.77
N PHE A 163 13.74 5.31 -2.94
CA PHE A 163 12.40 5.79 -3.25
C PHE A 163 11.64 4.62 -3.89
N SER A 164 10.72 4.05 -3.13
CA SER A 164 10.25 2.69 -3.35
C SER A 164 8.94 2.59 -4.11
N ALA A 165 8.40 3.70 -4.62
CA ALA A 165 7.01 3.76 -5.07
C ALA A 165 6.09 3.24 -3.94
N ASP A 166 5.06 2.45 -4.26
CA ASP A 166 4.09 1.91 -3.31
C ASP A 166 4.63 0.81 -2.40
N ALA A 167 5.79 0.25 -2.73
CA ALA A 167 6.40 -0.72 -1.84
C ALA A 167 6.70 -0.08 -0.48
N PHE A 168 6.36 -0.82 0.59
CA PHE A 168 6.50 -0.38 1.98
C PHE A 168 5.55 0.76 2.40
N GLY A 169 4.55 1.07 1.56
CA GLY A 169 3.51 2.04 1.84
C GLY A 169 2.52 1.60 2.90
N THR A 170 1.80 2.56 3.45
CA THR A 170 0.73 2.36 4.44
C THR A 170 -0.38 3.38 4.23
N PHE A 171 -1.62 3.01 4.58
CA PHE A 171 -2.69 3.99 4.70
C PHE A 171 -2.46 4.90 5.92
N GLY A 172 -3.16 6.02 5.96
CA GLY A 172 -3.09 7.03 6.99
C GLY A 172 -2.32 8.27 6.55
N VAL A 173 -2.71 9.42 7.11
CA VAL A 173 -1.96 10.67 6.97
C VAL A 173 -0.68 10.60 7.79
N VAL A 174 0.32 11.37 7.39
CA VAL A 174 1.58 11.46 8.12
C VAL A 174 1.67 12.79 8.90
N PRO A 175 2.40 12.83 10.03
CA PRO A 175 2.63 14.06 10.76
C PRO A 175 3.51 15.03 9.95
N GLU A 176 3.61 16.29 10.41
CA GLU A 176 4.47 17.31 9.80
C GLU A 176 5.93 16.83 9.69
N ASN A 177 6.46 16.14 10.70
CA ASN A 177 7.71 15.40 10.58
C ASN A 177 7.42 13.99 10.06
N ILE A 178 7.59 13.80 8.77
CA ILE A 178 7.32 12.54 8.07
C ILE A 178 8.28 11.40 8.44
N VAL A 179 9.48 11.70 8.97
CA VAL A 179 10.47 10.68 9.35
C VAL A 179 10.03 9.95 10.62
N ASP A 180 10.08 8.65 10.59
CA ASP A 180 9.65 7.75 11.66
C ASP A 180 10.45 7.91 12.97
N THR A 181 9.81 7.54 14.06
CA THR A 181 10.40 7.35 15.39
C THR A 181 10.43 5.87 15.74
N GLU A 182 11.02 5.49 16.88
CA GLU A 182 11.05 4.10 17.33
C GLU A 182 9.66 3.47 17.46
N ASP A 183 8.62 4.26 17.79
CA ASP A 183 7.27 3.77 18.01
C ASP A 183 6.40 3.79 16.74
N THR A 184 6.85 4.44 15.66
CA THR A 184 6.04 4.67 14.46
C THR A 184 5.65 3.36 13.78
N PHE A 185 6.53 2.35 13.76
CA PHE A 185 6.22 1.06 13.13
C PHE A 185 5.01 0.38 13.77
N GLU A 186 4.94 0.31 15.10
CA GLU A 186 3.80 -0.30 15.78
C GLU A 186 2.50 0.51 15.58
N GLN A 187 2.59 1.84 15.42
CA GLN A 187 1.42 2.70 15.14
C GLN A 187 0.84 2.46 13.74
N TYR A 188 1.70 2.22 12.74
CA TYR A 188 1.29 2.05 11.34
C TYR A 188 1.22 0.60 10.87
N LYS A 189 1.66 -0.37 11.67
CA LYS A 189 1.80 -1.78 11.29
C LYS A 189 0.52 -2.40 10.74
N ASP A 190 -0.61 -2.21 11.43
CA ASP A 190 -1.89 -2.76 10.98
C ASP A 190 -2.38 -2.10 9.68
N GLU A 191 -2.14 -0.80 9.51
CA GLU A 191 -2.44 -0.08 8.27
C GLU A 191 -1.48 -0.49 7.13
N MET A 192 -0.22 -0.81 7.42
CA MET A 192 0.72 -1.38 6.45
C MET A 192 0.29 -2.79 6.01
N ILE A 193 -0.14 -3.65 6.95
CA ILE A 193 -0.69 -4.98 6.60
C ILE A 193 -1.97 -4.80 5.76
N ARG A 194 -2.81 -3.83 6.11
CA ARG A 194 -4.04 -3.52 5.37
C ARG A 194 -3.72 -3.00 3.96
N TYR A 195 -2.79 -2.06 3.82
CA TYR A 195 -2.32 -1.58 2.52
C TYR A 195 -1.77 -2.75 1.69
N TYR A 196 -0.83 -3.52 2.24
CA TYR A 196 -0.26 -4.69 1.56
C TYR A 196 -1.34 -5.67 1.09
N SER A 197 -2.25 -6.09 1.98
CA SER A 197 -3.27 -7.10 1.67
C SER A 197 -4.26 -6.65 0.61
N ASN A 198 -4.58 -5.36 0.55
CA ASN A 198 -5.55 -4.80 -0.39
C ASN A 198 -4.92 -4.48 -1.75
N ILE A 199 -3.71 -3.92 -1.77
CA ILE A 199 -3.05 -3.38 -2.97
C ILE A 199 -2.03 -4.39 -3.55
N VAL A 200 -1.12 -4.90 -2.72
CA VAL A 200 0.03 -5.72 -3.16
C VAL A 200 -0.23 -7.23 -3.05
N GLY A 201 -1.19 -7.64 -2.21
CA GLY A 201 -1.35 -9.01 -1.70
C GLY A 201 -1.35 -10.16 -2.72
N LYS A 202 -1.73 -9.91 -3.97
CA LYS A 202 -1.67 -10.89 -5.08
C LYS A 202 -0.22 -11.17 -5.52
N TYR A 203 0.69 -10.25 -5.31
CA TYR A 203 1.99 -10.18 -5.96
C TYR A 203 3.15 -10.63 -5.07
N GLY A 204 2.93 -11.58 -4.15
CA GLY A 204 3.96 -12.07 -3.23
C GLY A 204 5.25 -12.54 -3.93
N THR A 205 5.16 -13.30 -5.04
CA THR A 205 6.34 -13.71 -5.81
C THR A 205 7.11 -12.53 -6.44
N PRO A 206 6.46 -11.55 -7.11
CA PRO A 206 7.11 -10.30 -7.51
C PRO A 206 7.81 -9.56 -6.36
N VAL A 207 7.15 -9.44 -5.19
CA VAL A 207 7.75 -8.80 -4.01
C VAL A 207 9.02 -9.54 -3.56
N GLN A 208 8.99 -10.88 -3.48
CA GLN A 208 10.19 -11.67 -3.15
C GLN A 208 11.32 -11.46 -4.17
N SER A 209 10.99 -11.33 -5.45
CA SER A 209 11.97 -11.03 -6.49
C SER A 209 12.57 -9.64 -6.34
N ALA A 210 11.75 -8.63 -5.98
CA ALA A 210 12.18 -7.27 -5.70
C ALA A 210 13.10 -7.21 -4.47
N LEU A 211 12.69 -7.81 -3.34
CA LEU A 211 13.50 -7.88 -2.13
C LEU A 211 14.87 -8.54 -2.39
N LYS A 212 14.88 -9.65 -3.13
CA LYS A 212 16.13 -10.31 -3.53
C LYS A 212 17.01 -9.41 -4.41
N LYS A 213 16.42 -8.71 -5.39
CA LYS A 213 17.18 -7.78 -6.27
C LYS A 213 17.81 -6.66 -5.47
N LEU A 214 17.09 -6.08 -4.52
CA LEU A 214 17.55 -4.94 -3.73
C LEU A 214 18.40 -5.33 -2.51
N SER A 215 18.53 -6.60 -2.18
CA SER A 215 19.26 -7.09 -0.99
C SER A 215 20.75 -6.76 -0.95
N GLY A 216 21.34 -6.37 -2.09
CA GLY A 216 22.72 -5.92 -2.18
C GLY A 216 22.92 -4.43 -1.86
N LEU A 217 21.85 -3.67 -1.66
CA LEU A 217 21.89 -2.25 -1.32
C LEU A 217 21.91 -2.08 0.20
N ASP A 218 22.75 -1.17 0.70
CA ASP A 218 22.79 -0.78 2.12
C ASP A 218 21.69 0.24 2.41
N VAL A 219 20.43 -0.22 2.42
CA VAL A 219 19.26 0.64 2.61
C VAL A 219 19.15 1.08 4.06
N LYS A 220 19.30 2.37 4.32
CA LYS A 220 19.12 3.02 5.63
C LYS A 220 17.87 3.90 5.70
N ARG A 221 17.29 4.21 4.53
CA ARG A 221 16.05 5.00 4.45
C ARG A 221 15.18 4.48 3.31
N ILE A 222 13.88 4.38 3.59
CA ILE A 222 12.86 4.05 2.60
C ILE A 222 11.89 5.22 2.51
N CYS A 223 11.75 5.78 1.32
CA CYS A 223 10.82 6.85 0.95
C CYS A 223 9.74 6.24 0.06
N SER A 224 8.62 5.81 0.65
CA SER A 224 7.47 5.29 -0.09
C SER A 224 6.52 6.40 -0.49
N THR A 225 5.63 6.12 -1.44
CA THR A 225 4.61 7.07 -1.91
C THR A 225 3.46 7.27 -0.92
N HIS A 226 3.33 6.39 0.08
CA HIS A 226 2.34 6.50 1.15
C HIS A 226 2.95 6.21 2.52
N GLY A 227 2.48 6.93 3.54
CA GLY A 227 2.89 6.72 4.92
C GLY A 227 4.22 7.38 5.30
N PRO A 228 4.81 7.00 6.44
CA PRO A 228 6.06 7.58 6.95
C PRO A 228 7.28 7.27 6.07
N VAL A 229 8.29 8.14 6.15
CA VAL A 229 9.65 7.83 5.72
C VAL A 229 10.30 6.96 6.79
N TRP A 230 10.68 5.75 6.41
CA TRP A 230 11.27 4.78 7.33
C TRP A 230 12.78 4.95 7.41
N GLU A 231 13.30 5.24 8.59
CA GLU A 231 14.72 5.39 8.89
C GLU A 231 15.11 4.60 10.15
N LYS A 232 14.25 4.62 11.18
CA LYS A 232 14.47 3.89 12.44
C LYS A 232 14.03 2.44 12.35
N ASN A 233 12.96 2.19 11.61
CA ASN A 233 12.29 0.88 11.55
C ASN A 233 12.46 0.19 10.17
N VAL A 234 13.53 0.48 9.42
CA VAL A 234 13.77 -0.09 8.07
C VAL A 234 13.78 -1.62 8.11
N SER A 235 14.44 -2.22 9.10
CA SER A 235 14.54 -3.68 9.25
C SER A 235 13.18 -4.34 9.52
N GLU A 236 12.37 -3.73 10.38
CA GLU A 236 11.03 -4.18 10.75
C GLU A 236 10.08 -4.13 9.54
N VAL A 237 10.14 -3.04 8.79
CA VAL A 237 9.34 -2.81 7.59
C VAL A 237 9.71 -3.82 6.49
N ILE A 238 10.99 -4.04 6.21
CA ILE A 238 11.45 -5.05 5.25
C ILE A 238 11.05 -6.45 5.71
N ALA A 239 11.23 -6.78 6.99
CA ALA A 239 10.86 -8.09 7.54
C ALA A 239 9.35 -8.35 7.44
N LEU A 240 8.52 -7.32 7.67
CA LEU A 240 7.08 -7.43 7.52
C LEU A 240 6.69 -7.72 6.05
N TYR A 241 7.25 -6.97 5.09
CA TYR A 241 7.01 -7.21 3.66
C TYR A 241 7.48 -8.59 3.20
N ASP A 242 8.64 -9.04 3.68
CA ASP A 242 9.16 -10.38 3.40
C ASP A 242 8.21 -11.45 3.92
N ARG A 243 7.73 -11.34 5.17
CA ARG A 243 6.75 -12.24 5.78
C ARG A 243 5.43 -12.28 5.01
N LEU A 244 4.83 -11.10 4.73
CA LEU A 244 3.55 -11.00 4.03
C LEU A 244 3.62 -11.57 2.62
N SER A 245 4.72 -11.33 1.89
CA SER A 245 4.90 -11.82 0.53
C SER A 245 5.14 -13.35 0.43
N ARG A 246 5.54 -13.98 1.53
CA ARG A 246 5.57 -15.44 1.66
C ARG A 246 4.26 -16.02 2.21
N TYR A 247 3.27 -15.17 2.48
CA TYR A 247 2.01 -15.54 3.13
C TYR A 247 2.20 -16.19 4.51
N GLU A 248 3.28 -15.86 5.20
CA GLU A 248 3.54 -16.29 6.57
C GLU A 248 2.66 -15.51 7.54
N THR A 249 2.09 -16.22 8.51
CA THR A 249 1.05 -15.71 9.40
C THR A 249 1.40 -15.93 10.87
N GLU A 250 0.68 -15.25 11.72
CA GLU A 250 0.70 -15.43 13.17
C GLU A 250 -0.37 -16.44 13.57
N ARG A 251 -0.19 -17.12 14.72
CA ARG A 251 -1.23 -17.98 15.28
C ARG A 251 -2.43 -17.14 15.70
N GLY A 252 -3.59 -17.44 15.12
CA GLY A 252 -4.84 -16.75 15.45
C GLY A 252 -5.94 -17.06 14.45
N VAL A 253 -7.12 -16.49 14.69
CA VAL A 253 -8.33 -16.77 13.93
C VAL A 253 -8.91 -15.47 13.38
N CYS A 254 -9.11 -15.40 12.06
CA CYS A 254 -9.92 -14.37 11.41
C CYS A 254 -11.33 -14.93 11.18
N ILE A 255 -12.33 -14.41 11.91
CA ILE A 255 -13.73 -14.76 11.77
C ILE A 255 -14.37 -13.74 10.85
N VAL A 256 -14.87 -14.18 9.68
CA VAL A 256 -15.53 -13.32 8.69
C VAL A 256 -16.91 -13.85 8.41
N TYR A 257 -17.93 -13.03 8.60
CA TYR A 257 -19.30 -13.48 8.41
C TYR A 257 -20.19 -12.39 7.82
N GLY A 258 -21.38 -12.81 7.37
CA GLY A 258 -22.50 -11.93 7.11
C GLY A 258 -23.71 -12.46 7.83
N SER A 259 -24.53 -11.59 8.41
CA SER A 259 -25.75 -11.96 9.13
C SER A 259 -26.94 -11.14 8.67
N MET A 260 -28.09 -11.79 8.42
CA MET A 260 -29.34 -11.10 8.06
C MET A 260 -30.24 -10.85 9.28
N TYR A 261 -30.32 -11.82 10.17
CA TYR A 261 -31.29 -11.81 11.30
C TYR A 261 -30.63 -12.13 12.65
N GLY A 262 -29.26 -12.02 12.72
CA GLY A 262 -28.51 -12.19 13.97
C GLY A 262 -28.04 -13.62 14.27
N ASN A 263 -28.57 -14.68 13.59
CA ASN A 263 -28.18 -16.06 13.92
C ASN A 263 -26.69 -16.35 13.61
N THR A 264 -26.22 -15.94 12.44
CA THR A 264 -24.79 -16.10 12.08
C THR A 264 -23.91 -15.25 12.97
N ALA A 265 -24.34 -14.02 13.33
CA ALA A 265 -23.65 -13.17 14.28
C ALA A 265 -23.50 -13.85 15.64
N ALA A 266 -24.60 -14.39 16.19
CA ALA A 266 -24.57 -15.10 17.47
C ALA A 266 -23.62 -16.31 17.47
N ALA A 267 -23.51 -17.03 16.35
CA ALA A 267 -22.57 -18.14 16.21
C ALA A 267 -21.11 -17.63 16.14
N ALA A 268 -20.86 -16.51 15.46
CA ALA A 268 -19.54 -15.87 15.39
C ALA A 268 -19.11 -15.35 16.77
N ASP A 269 -20.02 -14.72 17.50
CA ASP A 269 -19.79 -14.23 18.87
C ASP A 269 -19.48 -15.38 19.84
N ALA A 270 -20.23 -16.49 19.76
CA ALA A 270 -19.96 -17.65 20.59
C ALA A 270 -18.57 -18.25 20.31
N LEU A 271 -18.14 -18.31 19.05
CA LEU A 271 -16.80 -18.73 18.70
C LEU A 271 -15.73 -17.75 19.25
N ALA A 272 -15.98 -16.43 19.12
CA ALA A 272 -15.06 -15.42 19.65
C ALA A 272 -14.88 -15.55 21.17
N MET A 273 -15.97 -15.75 21.92
CA MET A 273 -15.92 -15.99 23.38
C MET A 273 -15.12 -17.24 23.74
N GLU A 274 -15.25 -18.32 22.96
CA GLU A 274 -14.48 -19.55 23.20
C GLU A 274 -12.99 -19.33 22.90
N LEU A 275 -12.63 -18.64 21.81
CA LEU A 275 -11.24 -18.28 21.49
C LEU A 275 -10.62 -17.41 22.58
N GLU A 276 -11.37 -16.44 23.10
CA GLU A 276 -10.93 -15.57 24.20
C GLU A 276 -10.67 -16.41 25.45
N SER A 277 -11.57 -17.34 25.80
CA SER A 277 -11.41 -18.24 26.94
C SER A 277 -10.16 -19.12 26.85
N LEU A 278 -9.75 -19.48 25.63
CA LEU A 278 -8.56 -20.28 25.33
C LEU A 278 -7.30 -19.43 25.17
N GLY A 279 -7.38 -18.09 25.27
CA GLY A 279 -6.26 -17.17 25.08
C GLY A 279 -5.73 -17.18 23.63
N ILE A 280 -6.59 -17.47 22.65
CA ILE A 280 -6.26 -17.46 21.21
C ILE A 280 -6.61 -16.09 20.65
N SER A 281 -5.63 -15.42 20.01
CA SER A 281 -5.86 -14.14 19.32
C SER A 281 -6.85 -14.30 18.18
N TYR A 282 -7.79 -13.37 18.05
CA TYR A 282 -8.76 -13.38 16.94
C TYR A 282 -9.10 -11.96 16.47
N ALA A 283 -9.66 -11.89 15.26
CA ALA A 283 -10.38 -10.74 14.73
C ALA A 283 -11.73 -11.20 14.21
N ILE A 284 -12.75 -10.33 14.30
CA ILE A 284 -14.13 -10.64 13.88
C ILE A 284 -14.65 -9.55 12.96
N HIS A 285 -15.23 -9.95 11.82
CA HIS A 285 -15.70 -9.02 10.78
C HIS A 285 -17.12 -9.39 10.32
N ASP A 286 -18.09 -8.50 10.59
CA ASP A 286 -19.42 -8.56 9.97
C ASP A 286 -19.41 -7.79 8.64
N LEU A 287 -19.54 -8.52 7.53
CA LEU A 287 -19.54 -7.92 6.19
C LEU A 287 -20.89 -7.29 5.80
N ALA A 288 -21.94 -7.52 6.57
CA ALA A 288 -23.29 -7.03 6.31
C ALA A 288 -23.75 -5.93 7.28
N GLY A 289 -23.05 -5.80 8.41
CA GLY A 289 -23.32 -4.79 9.44
C GLY A 289 -22.37 -3.60 9.36
N ASN A 290 -22.60 -2.64 10.25
CA ASN A 290 -21.62 -1.59 10.54
C ASN A 290 -20.61 -2.18 11.53
N ASN A 291 -19.40 -2.52 11.05
CA ASN A 291 -18.32 -2.83 11.95
C ASN A 291 -17.76 -1.55 12.58
N GLU A 292 -17.35 -1.63 13.84
CA GLU A 292 -16.90 -0.48 14.64
C GLU A 292 -15.73 0.28 13.98
N GLU A 293 -14.84 -0.42 13.29
CA GLU A 293 -13.71 0.18 12.58
C GLU A 293 -14.09 0.79 11.21
N GLY A 294 -15.27 0.53 10.68
CA GLY A 294 -15.69 0.99 9.35
C GLY A 294 -14.90 0.41 8.17
N LEU A 295 -14.04 -0.60 8.41
CA LEU A 295 -13.11 -1.14 7.41
C LEU A 295 -13.73 -2.22 6.51
N GLY A 296 -14.81 -2.89 6.92
CA GLY A 296 -15.52 -3.89 6.13
C GLY A 296 -14.62 -4.97 5.52
N LEU A 297 -14.75 -5.14 4.21
CA LEU A 297 -13.93 -6.09 3.44
C LEU A 297 -12.42 -5.82 3.58
N SER A 298 -12.01 -4.55 3.64
CA SER A 298 -10.60 -4.16 3.74
C SER A 298 -9.94 -4.67 5.03
N GLY A 299 -10.63 -4.52 6.17
CA GLY A 299 -10.16 -5.03 7.46
C GLY A 299 -10.12 -6.56 7.51
N ALA A 300 -11.16 -7.22 6.94
CA ALA A 300 -11.18 -8.68 6.85
C ALA A 300 -9.98 -9.22 6.04
N LEU A 301 -9.62 -8.58 4.93
CA LEU A 301 -8.45 -8.96 4.15
C LEU A 301 -7.14 -8.73 4.92
N ARG A 302 -7.00 -7.62 5.68
CA ARG A 302 -5.88 -7.38 6.59
C ARG A 302 -5.66 -8.58 7.52
N ASP A 303 -6.71 -9.01 8.20
CA ASP A 303 -6.60 -10.03 9.23
C ASP A 303 -6.49 -11.45 8.67
N VAL A 304 -6.95 -11.67 7.44
CA VAL A 304 -6.59 -12.88 6.69
C VAL A 304 -5.09 -12.95 6.42
N PHE A 305 -4.40 -11.86 6.13
CA PHE A 305 -2.95 -11.85 5.97
C PHE A 305 -2.21 -11.96 7.31
N LYS A 306 -2.84 -11.57 8.41
CA LYS A 306 -2.26 -11.62 9.76
C LYS A 306 -2.34 -13.01 10.38
N TYR A 307 -3.50 -13.68 10.35
CA TYR A 307 -3.77 -14.92 11.08
C TYR A 307 -3.72 -16.18 10.21
N ASP A 308 -3.38 -17.32 10.82
CA ASP A 308 -3.21 -18.61 10.14
C ASP A 308 -4.53 -19.35 9.85
N THR A 309 -5.58 -19.05 10.59
CA THR A 309 -6.88 -19.68 10.47
C THR A 309 -7.96 -18.68 10.05
N VAL A 310 -8.78 -19.05 9.08
CA VAL A 310 -9.91 -18.23 8.63
C VAL A 310 -11.20 -19.04 8.78
N VAL A 311 -12.17 -18.47 9.49
CA VAL A 311 -13.53 -19.04 9.64
C VAL A 311 -14.50 -18.14 8.88
N VAL A 312 -15.32 -18.73 8.01
CA VAL A 312 -16.28 -17.98 7.22
C VAL A 312 -17.69 -18.43 7.55
N GLY A 313 -18.54 -17.48 7.97
CA GLY A 313 -19.96 -17.70 8.27
C GLY A 313 -20.87 -17.02 7.24
N SER A 314 -21.86 -17.75 6.70
CA SER A 314 -22.82 -17.19 5.74
C SER A 314 -24.21 -17.78 5.94
N PRO A 315 -25.28 -16.97 5.98
CA PRO A 315 -26.63 -17.51 5.79
C PRO A 315 -26.85 -17.86 4.31
N THR A 316 -27.80 -18.76 4.06
CA THR A 316 -28.28 -19.02 2.69
C THR A 316 -29.08 -17.84 2.18
N TYR A 317 -28.78 -17.40 0.97
CA TYR A 317 -29.52 -16.36 0.27
C TYR A 317 -29.77 -16.80 -1.18
N ASN A 318 -31.04 -16.91 -1.59
CA ASN A 318 -31.42 -17.36 -2.95
C ASN A 318 -30.72 -18.67 -3.38
N ASN A 319 -30.65 -19.66 -2.50
CA ASN A 319 -29.93 -20.92 -2.69
C ASN A 319 -28.43 -20.80 -2.93
N GLY A 320 -27.79 -19.72 -2.47
CA GLY A 320 -26.35 -19.44 -2.59
C GLY A 320 -25.77 -18.78 -1.35
N ILE A 321 -24.53 -18.39 -1.45
CA ILE A 321 -23.83 -17.64 -0.41
C ILE A 321 -24.41 -16.22 -0.33
N PHE A 322 -24.52 -15.67 0.86
CA PHE A 322 -24.95 -14.30 1.07
C PHE A 322 -23.99 -13.30 0.37
N PRO A 323 -24.49 -12.34 -0.45
CA PRO A 323 -23.66 -11.54 -1.34
C PRO A 323 -22.42 -10.85 -0.73
N PRO A 324 -22.46 -10.25 0.48
CA PRO A 324 -21.27 -9.70 1.09
C PRO A 324 -20.16 -10.73 1.32
N VAL A 325 -20.55 -11.95 1.77
CA VAL A 325 -19.61 -13.06 1.99
C VAL A 325 -19.08 -13.61 0.66
N GLU A 326 -19.93 -13.69 -0.37
CA GLU A 326 -19.50 -14.08 -1.72
C GLU A 326 -18.45 -13.10 -2.27
N THR A 327 -18.61 -11.80 -2.04
CA THR A 327 -17.64 -10.77 -2.43
C THR A 327 -16.30 -10.99 -1.73
N PHE A 328 -16.31 -11.26 -0.43
CA PHE A 328 -15.11 -11.59 0.32
C PHE A 328 -14.41 -12.84 -0.24
N MET A 329 -15.17 -13.90 -0.52
CA MET A 329 -14.62 -15.14 -1.09
C MET A 329 -13.95 -14.91 -2.45
N LYS A 330 -14.55 -14.09 -3.32
CA LYS A 330 -13.96 -13.69 -4.60
C LYS A 330 -12.67 -12.87 -4.41
N ALA A 331 -12.67 -11.98 -3.42
CA ALA A 331 -11.48 -11.18 -3.08
C ALA A 331 -10.33 -12.05 -2.56
N LEU A 332 -10.60 -13.08 -1.74
CA LEU A 332 -9.60 -14.06 -1.30
C LEU A 332 -9.03 -14.86 -2.49
N GLN A 333 -9.91 -15.35 -3.34
CA GLN A 333 -9.51 -16.13 -4.52
C GLN A 333 -8.61 -15.31 -5.46
N ALA A 334 -8.92 -14.03 -5.66
CA ALA A 334 -8.12 -13.14 -6.50
C ALA A 334 -6.70 -12.93 -5.98
N ARG A 335 -6.47 -13.06 -4.68
CA ARG A 335 -5.16 -12.89 -4.03
C ARG A 335 -4.30 -14.16 -3.99
N LEU A 336 -4.83 -15.30 -4.46
CA LEU A 336 -4.10 -16.58 -4.54
C LEU A 336 -3.40 -16.97 -3.23
N ILE A 337 -4.02 -16.68 -2.09
CA ILE A 337 -3.46 -16.91 -0.76
C ILE A 337 -3.14 -18.39 -0.57
N LYS A 338 -1.88 -18.68 -0.22
CA LYS A 338 -1.36 -20.04 -0.02
C LYS A 338 -1.15 -20.32 1.48
N GLY A 339 -1.23 -21.59 1.88
CA GLY A 339 -0.86 -22.03 3.23
C GLY A 339 -1.88 -21.75 4.32
N LYS A 340 -3.07 -21.26 4.00
CA LYS A 340 -4.14 -21.03 4.97
C LYS A 340 -4.94 -22.31 5.24
N ARG A 341 -5.32 -22.52 6.50
CA ARG A 341 -6.37 -23.47 6.86
C ARG A 341 -7.72 -22.78 6.63
N LEU A 342 -8.39 -23.12 5.53
CA LEU A 342 -9.77 -22.70 5.28
C LEU A 342 -10.68 -23.82 5.82
N ASN A 343 -11.36 -23.57 6.91
CA ASN A 343 -12.44 -24.40 7.37
C ASN A 343 -13.76 -23.89 6.78
N PHE A 344 -14.13 -24.41 5.62
CA PHE A 344 -15.50 -24.30 5.14
C PHE A 344 -16.33 -25.37 5.81
N LYS A 345 -17.27 -24.97 6.66
CA LYS A 345 -18.40 -25.77 6.99
C LYS A 345 -19.60 -25.19 6.26
N ASP A 346 -20.10 -25.91 5.30
CA ASP A 346 -21.42 -25.64 4.72
C ASP A 346 -22.45 -25.95 5.82
N MET A 347 -22.73 -24.95 6.66
CA MET A 347 -23.72 -25.08 7.75
C MET A 347 -25.18 -25.18 7.23
N ILE A 348 -25.35 -25.22 5.91
CA ILE A 348 -26.69 -25.12 5.29
C ILE A 348 -27.29 -26.46 5.02
N SER A 349 -26.53 -27.52 4.82
CA SER A 349 -27.05 -28.84 4.43
C SER A 349 -27.28 -29.81 5.58
N GLU A 350 -26.82 -29.53 6.82
CA GLU A 350 -26.81 -30.53 7.89
C GLU A 350 -27.56 -30.16 9.17
N ILE A 351 -28.03 -28.92 9.37
CA ILE A 351 -28.80 -28.56 10.57
C ILE A 351 -30.30 -28.67 10.28
N HIS A 352 -30.83 -29.87 10.48
CA HIS A 352 -32.25 -30.11 10.43
C HIS A 352 -32.95 -30.03 11.81
N SER A 353 -32.17 -30.00 12.91
CA SER A 353 -32.69 -29.84 14.27
C SER A 353 -31.67 -29.17 15.23
N PRO A 354 -32.15 -28.58 16.35
CA PRO A 354 -31.27 -28.03 17.38
C PRO A 354 -30.35 -29.06 18.05
N GLU A 355 -30.69 -30.34 17.98
CA GLU A 355 -29.90 -31.45 18.54
C GLU A 355 -28.68 -31.77 17.66
N GLU A 356 -28.79 -31.63 16.35
CA GLU A 356 -27.66 -31.82 15.42
C GLU A 356 -26.62 -30.68 15.50
N ALA A 357 -27.00 -29.49 15.95
CA ALA A 357 -26.09 -28.39 16.17
C ALA A 357 -25.09 -28.62 17.32
N GLN A 358 -25.44 -29.50 18.29
CA GLN A 358 -24.56 -29.84 19.41
C GLN A 358 -23.49 -30.89 19.05
N GLU A 359 -23.69 -31.71 18.02
CA GLU A 359 -22.68 -32.70 17.56
C GLU A 359 -21.60 -32.11 16.65
N VAL A 360 -21.76 -30.86 16.23
CA VAL A 360 -20.89 -30.18 15.23
C VAL A 360 -20.03 -29.09 15.86
N ALA A 361 -20.22 -28.75 17.15
CA ALA A 361 -19.38 -27.88 17.96
C ALA A 361 -18.24 -28.67 18.67
#